data_dace7eecd47bd87dd1ea22a733d7c377
#
_entry.id   dace7eecd47bd87dd1ea22a733d7c377
#
_cell.length_a   1.000
_cell.length_b   1.000
_cell.length_c   1.000
_cell.angle_alpha   90.00
_cell.angle_beta   90.00
_cell.angle_gamma   90.00
#
_symmetry.space_group_name_H-M   'P 1'
#
loop_
_entity.id
_entity.type
_entity.pdbx_description
1 polymer ?
#
loop_
_entity_poly.entity_id
_entity_poly.type
_entity_poly.pdbx_seq_one_letter_code
_entity_poly.pdbx_strand_id
1 'polypeptide(L)'
;RCSEDCKWCAQSKFHKTDIEVYPLVGEQEAVREAAHNASKGVRRFSLVTSGRALSDGETDRVCGIYRRIGSEVDISLCASLGLLSKEQLVRLRQSGVRRYHCNLETAPSYFGELCTTHTQQQQLQTIAWAREAGLEICCGGIIGMGETWEDRLDMAVSLAELGIDSIPINALMPIPGTPLEHLKELSEEDILRTIAFFRYINPDANIRLAAGRALLTNDGEKAFQAGASATITGNMLTTVACATIRSDRQMLADLGRDVTPDYWKEA
;
A
#
# COMPACT_ATOMS: atom_id res chain seq x y z
N ARG A 1 -6.18 -17.67 -2.10
CA ARG A 1 -6.62 -17.32 -0.74
C ARG A 1 -5.43 -17.24 0.21
N CYS A 2 -5.47 -16.30 1.15
CA CYS A 2 -4.44 -16.09 2.18
C CYS A 2 -4.65 -17.02 3.37
N SER A 3 -3.55 -17.50 3.97
CA SER A 3 -3.59 -18.34 5.19
C SER A 3 -3.93 -17.59 6.47
N GLU A 4 -3.88 -16.26 6.42
CA GLU A 4 -4.03 -15.39 7.58
C GLU A 4 -5.51 -15.05 7.86
N ASP A 5 -5.83 -14.72 9.13
CA ASP A 5 -7.19 -14.45 9.62
C ASP A 5 -7.51 -12.96 9.78
N CYS A 6 -6.72 -12.07 9.20
CA CYS A 6 -6.91 -10.62 9.30
C CYS A 6 -8.37 -10.22 9.04
N LYS A 7 -9.05 -9.69 10.03
CA LYS A 7 -10.51 -9.45 10.03
C LYS A 7 -11.01 -8.53 8.90
N TRP A 8 -10.16 -7.64 8.40
CA TRP A 8 -10.48 -6.72 7.30
C TRP A 8 -10.33 -7.32 5.91
N CYS A 9 -9.62 -8.46 5.79
CA CYS A 9 -9.11 -8.90 4.50
C CYS A 9 -10.06 -9.88 3.81
N ALA A 10 -10.59 -9.49 2.66
CA ALA A 10 -11.43 -10.35 1.83
C ALA A 10 -10.71 -11.61 1.30
N GLN A 11 -9.38 -11.61 1.27
CA GLN A 11 -8.58 -12.71 0.72
C GLN A 11 -8.30 -13.84 1.73
N SER A 12 -8.65 -13.64 3.01
CA SER A 12 -8.51 -14.67 4.04
C SER A 12 -9.27 -15.94 3.66
N LYS A 13 -8.64 -17.11 3.88
CA LYS A 13 -9.32 -18.41 3.71
C LYS A 13 -10.40 -18.67 4.77
N PHE A 14 -10.37 -17.91 5.87
CA PHE A 14 -11.33 -18.03 6.95
C PHE A 14 -12.63 -17.25 6.68
N HIS A 15 -12.63 -16.38 5.67
CA HIS A 15 -13.77 -15.53 5.33
C HIS A 15 -14.54 -16.07 4.12
N LYS A 16 -15.86 -15.84 4.12
CA LYS A 16 -16.77 -16.26 3.03
C LYS A 16 -17.04 -15.09 2.09
N THR A 17 -16.00 -14.63 1.42
CA THR A 17 -16.05 -13.51 0.49
C THR A 17 -16.08 -13.98 -0.95
N ASP A 18 -16.72 -13.21 -1.81
CA ASP A 18 -16.90 -13.50 -3.22
C ASP A 18 -15.79 -12.87 -4.09
N ILE A 19 -14.52 -13.20 -3.75
CA ILE A 19 -13.36 -12.71 -4.49
C ILE A 19 -12.89 -13.71 -5.54
N GLU A 20 -12.44 -13.19 -6.67
CA GLU A 20 -11.74 -13.97 -7.68
C GLU A 20 -10.38 -14.45 -7.15
N VAL A 21 -10.03 -15.70 -7.46
CA VAL A 21 -8.73 -16.29 -7.09
C VAL A 21 -8.02 -16.71 -8.38
N TYR A 22 -6.85 -16.13 -8.61
CA TYR A 22 -6.04 -16.39 -9.80
C TYR A 22 -4.56 -16.62 -9.42
N PRO A 23 -3.76 -17.26 -10.29
CA PRO A 23 -2.35 -17.50 -10.06
C PRO A 23 -1.54 -16.19 -10.15
N LEU A 24 -0.24 -16.26 -9.86
CA LEU A 24 0.66 -15.14 -10.12
C LEU A 24 0.55 -14.68 -11.58
N VAL A 25 0.47 -13.36 -11.77
CA VAL A 25 0.41 -12.70 -13.08
C VAL A 25 1.52 -13.19 -14.00
N GLY A 26 1.21 -13.30 -15.30
CA GLY A 26 2.18 -13.65 -16.33
C GLY A 26 3.19 -12.53 -16.56
N GLU A 27 4.43 -12.90 -16.91
CA GLU A 27 5.52 -11.94 -17.13
C GLU A 27 5.16 -10.90 -18.20
N GLN A 28 4.64 -11.34 -19.35
CA GLN A 28 4.25 -10.45 -20.44
C GLN A 28 3.14 -9.47 -20.05
N GLU A 29 2.19 -9.93 -19.24
CA GLU A 29 1.10 -9.09 -18.73
C GLU A 29 1.64 -8.03 -17.78
N ALA A 30 2.49 -8.41 -16.81
CA ALA A 30 3.12 -7.47 -15.89
C ALA A 30 3.95 -6.39 -16.62
N VAL A 31 4.68 -6.76 -17.67
CA VAL A 31 5.45 -5.80 -18.50
C VAL A 31 4.50 -4.85 -19.24
N ARG A 32 3.42 -5.36 -19.85
CA ARG A 32 2.42 -4.50 -20.54
C ARG A 32 1.78 -3.50 -19.58
N GLU A 33 1.38 -3.96 -18.38
CA GLU A 33 0.78 -3.09 -17.37
C GLU A 33 1.78 -2.03 -16.86
N ALA A 34 3.03 -2.41 -16.63
CA ALA A 34 4.08 -1.47 -16.23
C ALA A 34 4.31 -0.41 -17.34
N ALA A 35 4.41 -0.81 -18.60
CA ALA A 35 4.58 0.08 -19.74
C ALA A 35 3.37 1.02 -19.92
N HIS A 36 2.15 0.49 -19.78
CA HIS A 36 0.92 1.30 -19.82
C HIS A 36 0.94 2.37 -18.72
N ASN A 37 1.25 2.00 -17.49
CA ASN A 37 1.30 2.94 -16.35
C ASN A 37 2.41 4.00 -16.56
N ALA A 38 3.59 3.60 -16.99
CA ALA A 38 4.70 4.52 -17.32
C ALA A 38 4.30 5.52 -18.40
N SER A 39 3.67 5.07 -19.49
CA SER A 39 3.19 5.93 -20.58
C SER A 39 2.14 6.96 -20.14
N LYS A 40 1.45 6.72 -19.03
CA LYS A 40 0.51 7.65 -18.41
C LYS A 40 1.13 8.56 -17.34
N GLY A 41 2.44 8.46 -17.12
CA GLY A 41 3.17 9.27 -16.17
C GLY A 41 3.09 8.76 -14.72
N VAL A 42 2.72 7.50 -14.52
CA VAL A 42 2.83 6.85 -13.20
C VAL A 42 4.31 6.59 -12.92
N ARG A 43 4.76 6.99 -11.74
CA ARG A 43 6.19 6.95 -11.38
C ARG A 43 6.65 5.63 -10.79
N ARG A 44 5.75 4.88 -10.17
CA ARG A 44 6.07 3.63 -9.48
C ARG A 44 5.05 2.55 -9.81
N PHE A 45 5.54 1.37 -10.09
CA PHE A 45 4.73 0.18 -10.35
C PHE A 45 4.98 -0.87 -9.28
N SER A 46 3.93 -1.53 -8.80
CA SER A 46 4.03 -2.52 -7.74
C SER A 46 3.33 -3.82 -8.14
N LEU A 47 4.01 -4.94 -7.98
CA LEU A 47 3.34 -6.23 -7.91
C LEU A 47 2.90 -6.49 -6.46
N VAL A 48 1.67 -6.96 -6.33
CA VAL A 48 1.05 -7.26 -5.04
C VAL A 48 0.54 -8.69 -5.07
N THR A 49 0.82 -9.45 -4.02
CA THR A 49 0.30 -10.82 -3.89
C THR A 49 -0.52 -10.98 -2.63
N SER A 50 -1.54 -11.84 -2.71
CA SER A 50 -2.20 -12.35 -1.51
C SER A 50 -1.33 -13.44 -0.87
N GLY A 51 -1.50 -13.64 0.43
CA GLY A 51 -0.77 -14.67 1.17
C GLY A 51 0.15 -14.09 2.22
N ARG A 52 0.53 -14.92 3.19
CA ARG A 52 1.45 -14.54 4.26
C ARG A 52 2.84 -14.17 3.73
N ALA A 53 3.35 -14.98 2.81
CA ALA A 53 4.63 -14.80 2.13
C ALA A 53 4.66 -15.68 0.87
N LEU A 54 5.51 -15.33 -0.09
CA LEU A 54 5.81 -16.19 -1.23
C LEU A 54 6.77 -17.31 -0.82
N SER A 55 6.66 -18.46 -1.46
CA SER A 55 7.70 -19.49 -1.46
C SER A 55 8.95 -19.00 -2.20
N ASP A 56 10.08 -19.70 -2.01
CA ASP A 56 11.33 -19.34 -2.72
C ASP A 56 11.18 -19.40 -4.23
N GLY A 57 10.50 -20.42 -4.76
CA GLY A 57 10.27 -20.56 -6.20
C GLY A 57 9.36 -19.45 -6.76
N GLU A 58 8.34 -19.04 -6.02
CA GLU A 58 7.49 -17.90 -6.41
C GLU A 58 8.27 -16.59 -6.34
N THR A 59 9.12 -16.41 -5.33
CA THR A 59 10.00 -15.25 -5.21
C THR A 59 10.94 -15.15 -6.40
N ASP A 60 11.57 -16.26 -6.83
CA ASP A 60 12.45 -16.27 -8.00
C ASP A 60 11.71 -15.93 -9.29
N ARG A 61 10.46 -16.42 -9.42
CA ARG A 61 9.60 -16.07 -10.56
C ARG A 61 9.27 -14.59 -10.57
N VAL A 62 8.87 -14.02 -9.44
CA VAL A 62 8.57 -12.57 -9.33
C VAL A 62 9.82 -11.72 -9.56
N CYS A 63 10.98 -12.14 -9.06
CA CYS A 63 12.27 -11.51 -9.36
C CYS A 63 12.59 -11.51 -10.87
N GLY A 64 12.25 -12.59 -11.58
CA GLY A 64 12.33 -12.67 -13.05
C GLY A 64 11.49 -11.60 -13.72
N ILE A 65 10.22 -11.47 -13.31
CA ILE A 65 9.30 -10.46 -13.82
C ILE A 65 9.86 -9.04 -13.59
N TYR A 66 10.35 -8.74 -12.38
CA TYR A 66 10.92 -7.42 -12.08
C TYR A 66 12.15 -7.09 -12.90
N ARG A 67 13.08 -8.05 -13.10
CA ARG A 67 14.23 -7.84 -13.99
C ARG A 67 13.80 -7.50 -15.40
N ARG A 68 12.79 -8.18 -15.91
CA ARG A 68 12.27 -7.93 -17.25
C ARG A 68 11.58 -6.56 -17.33
N ILE A 69 10.73 -6.19 -16.40
CA ILE A 69 10.15 -4.84 -16.36
C ILE A 69 11.26 -3.79 -16.34
N GLY A 70 12.26 -3.94 -15.47
CA GLY A 70 13.36 -2.97 -15.35
C GLY A 70 14.26 -2.86 -16.58
N SER A 71 14.29 -3.89 -17.45
CA SER A 71 15.03 -3.83 -18.72
C SER A 71 14.24 -3.22 -19.88
N GLU A 72 12.90 -3.19 -19.81
CA GLU A 72 12.03 -2.75 -20.90
C GLU A 72 11.29 -1.42 -20.61
N VAL A 73 11.12 -1.08 -19.33
CA VAL A 73 10.25 0.05 -18.92
C VAL A 73 10.97 0.94 -17.91
N ASP A 74 11.02 2.24 -18.21
CA ASP A 74 11.52 3.25 -17.27
C ASP A 74 10.46 3.60 -16.23
N ILE A 75 10.41 2.82 -15.15
CA ILE A 75 9.50 3.01 -14.01
C ILE A 75 10.14 2.47 -12.72
N SER A 76 9.98 3.19 -11.61
CA SER A 76 10.45 2.69 -10.30
C SER A 76 9.65 1.49 -9.85
N LEU A 77 10.33 0.45 -9.34
CA LEU A 77 9.71 -0.81 -8.95
C LEU A 77 9.48 -0.89 -7.44
N CYS A 78 8.26 -1.25 -7.06
CA CYS A 78 7.84 -1.55 -5.70
C CYS A 78 7.35 -2.99 -5.59
N ALA A 79 7.32 -3.54 -4.38
CA ALA A 79 6.78 -4.88 -4.11
C ALA A 79 5.96 -4.89 -2.82
N SER A 80 4.86 -5.68 -2.82
CA SER A 80 4.02 -5.98 -1.66
C SER A 80 3.70 -7.48 -1.66
N LEU A 81 4.57 -8.28 -1.05
CA LEU A 81 4.60 -9.74 -1.20
C LEU A 81 4.53 -10.48 0.15
N GLY A 82 4.02 -9.80 1.18
CA GLY A 82 3.83 -10.35 2.52
C GLY A 82 5.10 -10.32 3.39
N LEU A 83 5.22 -11.28 4.31
CA LEU A 83 6.27 -11.35 5.34
C LEU A 83 7.46 -12.17 4.82
N LEU A 84 8.22 -11.60 3.89
CA LEU A 84 9.37 -12.28 3.27
C LEU A 84 10.56 -12.41 4.23
N SER A 85 11.39 -13.42 4.00
CA SER A 85 12.67 -13.57 4.68
C SER A 85 13.70 -12.54 4.20
N LYS A 86 14.78 -12.36 4.97
CA LYS A 86 15.87 -11.47 4.61
C LYS A 86 16.47 -11.83 3.25
N GLU A 87 16.68 -13.12 2.98
CA GLU A 87 17.26 -13.63 1.74
C GLU A 87 16.34 -13.33 0.54
N GLN A 88 15.02 -13.46 0.71
CA GLN A 88 14.04 -13.12 -0.32
C GLN A 88 14.05 -11.63 -0.63
N LEU A 89 14.13 -10.77 0.40
CA LEU A 89 14.21 -9.31 0.24
C LEU A 89 15.50 -8.87 -0.46
N VAL A 90 16.64 -9.52 -0.17
CA VAL A 90 17.90 -9.27 -0.88
C VAL A 90 17.76 -9.63 -2.38
N ARG A 91 17.13 -10.76 -2.71
CA ARG A 91 16.87 -11.16 -4.10
C ARG A 91 15.97 -10.15 -4.82
N LEU A 92 14.93 -9.65 -4.15
CA LEU A 92 14.07 -8.59 -4.71
C LEU A 92 14.87 -7.31 -4.99
N ARG A 93 15.70 -6.86 -4.04
CA ARG A 93 16.57 -5.69 -4.23
C ARG A 93 17.48 -5.85 -5.44
N GLN A 94 18.09 -7.03 -5.60
CA GLN A 94 18.95 -7.38 -6.73
C GLN A 94 18.19 -7.47 -8.06
N SER A 95 16.88 -7.71 -8.04
CA SER A 95 16.03 -7.74 -9.23
C SER A 95 15.54 -6.36 -9.69
N GLY A 96 15.99 -5.27 -9.04
CA GLY A 96 15.66 -3.89 -9.41
C GLY A 96 14.56 -3.26 -8.56
N VAL A 97 13.94 -3.99 -7.63
CA VAL A 97 12.97 -3.40 -6.69
C VAL A 97 13.66 -2.37 -5.80
N ARG A 98 13.05 -1.20 -5.67
CA ARG A 98 13.57 -0.09 -4.86
C ARG A 98 12.83 0.07 -3.55
N ARG A 99 11.53 -0.24 -3.50
CA ARG A 99 10.68 -0.04 -2.33
C ARG A 99 9.90 -1.30 -1.99
N TYR A 100 9.84 -1.62 -0.70
CA TYR A 100 9.01 -2.70 -0.16
C TYR A 100 7.84 -2.13 0.63
N HIS A 101 6.64 -2.68 0.39
CA HIS A 101 5.44 -2.31 1.15
C HIS A 101 5.14 -3.40 2.18
N CYS A 102 5.10 -2.98 3.45
CA CYS A 102 4.66 -3.79 4.59
C CYS A 102 4.07 -2.84 5.63
N ASN A 103 2.77 -2.93 5.87
CA ASN A 103 2.04 -2.05 6.78
C ASN A 103 2.19 -2.49 8.25
N LEU A 104 2.00 -1.54 9.18
CA LEU A 104 1.65 -1.84 10.58
C LEU A 104 0.18 -2.24 10.73
N GLU A 105 -0.65 -1.84 9.80
CA GLU A 105 -2.11 -1.95 9.70
C GLU A 105 -2.86 -1.10 10.73
N THR A 106 -2.46 -1.11 12.01
CA THR A 106 -3.06 -0.33 13.10
C THR A 106 -2.04 -0.08 14.23
N ALA A 107 -2.48 0.49 15.34
CA ALA A 107 -1.66 0.64 16.54
C ALA A 107 -1.19 -0.71 17.12
N PRO A 108 -0.03 -0.74 17.79
CA PRO A 108 0.47 -1.96 18.42
C PRO A 108 -0.50 -2.57 19.42
N SER A 109 -1.20 -1.73 20.21
CA SER A 109 -2.20 -2.13 21.20
C SER A 109 -3.43 -2.81 20.59
N TYR A 110 -3.82 -2.42 19.38
CA TYR A 110 -5.05 -2.88 18.73
C TYR A 110 -4.84 -4.01 17.73
N PHE A 111 -3.61 -4.26 17.29
CA PHE A 111 -3.32 -5.27 16.26
C PHE A 111 -3.83 -6.67 16.60
N GLY A 112 -3.66 -7.10 17.85
CA GLY A 112 -4.07 -8.42 18.33
C GLY A 112 -5.58 -8.67 18.27
N GLU A 113 -6.39 -7.61 18.30
CA GLU A 113 -7.85 -7.69 18.12
C GLU A 113 -8.25 -7.98 16.67
N LEU A 114 -7.37 -7.70 15.72
CA LEU A 114 -7.65 -7.76 14.28
C LEU A 114 -7.03 -8.95 13.57
N CYS A 115 -5.95 -9.53 14.12
CA CYS A 115 -5.26 -10.67 13.53
C CYS A 115 -4.62 -11.54 14.61
N THR A 116 -4.78 -12.87 14.51
CA THR A 116 -4.22 -13.84 15.45
C THR A 116 -3.19 -14.78 14.83
N THR A 117 -3.13 -14.86 13.51
CA THR A 117 -2.25 -15.80 12.78
C THR A 117 -0.84 -15.28 12.55
N HIS A 118 -0.63 -13.98 12.70
CA HIS A 118 0.69 -13.35 12.78
C HIS A 118 0.66 -12.14 13.70
N THR A 119 1.83 -11.64 14.07
CA THR A 119 1.99 -10.51 14.99
C THR A 119 2.54 -9.29 14.27
N GLN A 120 2.28 -8.10 14.81
CA GLN A 120 2.90 -6.86 14.31
C GLN A 120 4.44 -6.90 14.42
N GLN A 121 4.98 -7.62 15.42
CA GLN A 121 6.43 -7.82 15.54
C GLN A 121 7.03 -8.53 14.31
N GLN A 122 6.30 -9.44 13.67
CA GLN A 122 6.76 -10.08 12.43
C GLN A 122 6.74 -9.11 11.23
N GLN A 123 5.80 -8.16 11.20
CA GLN A 123 5.81 -7.06 10.21
C GLN A 123 7.03 -6.15 10.44
N LEU A 124 7.28 -5.74 11.69
CA LEU A 124 8.44 -4.93 12.06
C LEU A 124 9.76 -5.63 11.69
N GLN A 125 9.85 -6.94 11.90
CA GLN A 125 11.02 -7.72 11.50
C GLN A 125 11.23 -7.73 9.99
N THR A 126 10.14 -7.88 9.22
CA THR A 126 10.20 -7.80 7.75
C THR A 126 10.65 -6.41 7.27
N ILE A 127 10.15 -5.35 7.90
CA ILE A 127 10.55 -3.96 7.64
C ILE A 127 12.05 -3.77 7.91
N ALA A 128 12.54 -4.28 9.05
CA ALA A 128 13.96 -4.21 9.39
C ALA A 128 14.84 -4.92 8.35
N TRP A 129 14.49 -6.15 7.97
CA TRP A 129 15.20 -6.91 6.93
C TRP A 129 15.15 -6.23 5.56
N ALA A 130 14.03 -5.61 5.21
CA ALA A 130 13.91 -4.87 3.95
C ALA A 130 14.86 -3.67 3.91
N ARG A 131 15.01 -2.93 5.02
CA ARG A 131 16.01 -1.86 5.15
C ARG A 131 17.44 -2.38 5.07
N GLU A 132 17.75 -3.46 5.77
CA GLU A 132 19.06 -4.11 5.70
C GLU A 132 19.40 -4.57 4.28
N ALA A 133 18.41 -4.99 3.50
CA ALA A 133 18.56 -5.31 2.08
C ALA A 133 18.72 -4.07 1.17
N GLY A 134 18.64 -2.85 1.69
CA GLY A 134 18.75 -1.60 0.95
C GLY A 134 17.47 -1.20 0.20
N LEU A 135 16.31 -1.63 0.70
CA LEU A 135 15.01 -1.23 0.18
C LEU A 135 14.46 -0.02 0.94
N GLU A 136 13.87 0.94 0.23
CA GLU A 136 12.99 1.95 0.82
C GLU A 136 11.75 1.26 1.42
N ILE A 137 11.17 1.86 2.45
CA ILE A 137 9.97 1.30 3.08
C ILE A 137 8.75 2.15 2.78
N CYS A 138 7.66 1.46 2.39
CA CYS A 138 6.32 2.01 2.38
C CYS A 138 5.52 1.27 3.47
N CYS A 139 5.13 1.99 4.51
CA CYS A 139 4.45 1.43 5.67
C CYS A 139 3.40 2.41 6.18
N GLY A 140 2.21 1.93 6.38
CA GLY A 140 1.06 2.69 6.90
C GLY A 140 0.05 1.76 7.53
N GLY A 141 -1.23 2.06 7.36
CA GLY A 141 -2.27 1.24 7.94
C GLY A 141 -3.65 1.51 7.37
N ILE A 142 -4.63 0.92 8.05
CA ILE A 142 -6.05 1.02 7.74
C ILE A 142 -6.75 1.70 8.91
N ILE A 143 -7.58 2.68 8.62
CA ILE A 143 -8.45 3.37 9.59
C ILE A 143 -9.90 2.97 9.37
N GLY A 144 -10.71 2.99 10.43
CA GLY A 144 -12.12 2.60 10.39
C GLY A 144 -12.37 1.13 10.71
N MET A 145 -11.39 0.42 11.31
CA MET A 145 -11.50 -0.98 11.72
C MET A 145 -12.05 -1.15 13.14
N GLY A 146 -12.51 -0.06 13.78
CA GLY A 146 -12.98 -0.03 15.17
C GLY A 146 -11.96 0.53 16.15
N GLU A 147 -10.80 0.96 15.69
CA GLU A 147 -9.75 1.63 16.46
C GLU A 147 -10.23 2.99 17.02
N THR A 148 -9.64 3.42 18.11
CA THR A 148 -9.86 4.75 18.72
C THR A 148 -9.02 5.83 18.03
N TRP A 149 -9.22 7.10 18.42
CA TRP A 149 -8.36 8.20 17.98
C TRP A 149 -6.95 8.07 18.57
N GLU A 150 -6.83 7.58 19.79
CA GLU A 150 -5.56 7.28 20.44
C GLU A 150 -4.78 6.21 19.67
N ASP A 151 -5.44 5.16 19.19
CA ASP A 151 -4.81 4.14 18.36
C ASP A 151 -4.28 4.73 17.03
N ARG A 152 -5.04 5.64 16.40
CA ARG A 152 -4.55 6.33 15.19
C ARG A 152 -3.33 7.19 15.46
N LEU A 153 -3.29 7.88 16.61
CA LEU A 153 -2.13 8.65 17.06
C LEU A 153 -0.92 7.76 17.31
N ASP A 154 -1.09 6.66 18.02
CA ASP A 154 -0.03 5.70 18.31
C ASP A 154 0.54 5.10 17.02
N MET A 155 -0.31 4.81 16.04
CA MET A 155 0.15 4.37 14.71
C MET A 155 0.98 5.46 14.03
N ALA A 156 0.54 6.72 14.04
CA ALA A 156 1.27 7.83 13.42
C ALA A 156 2.63 8.07 14.08
N VAL A 157 2.70 7.99 15.42
CA VAL A 157 3.95 8.11 16.18
C VAL A 157 4.87 6.93 15.91
N SER A 158 4.34 5.70 15.91
CA SER A 158 5.12 4.50 15.59
C SER A 158 5.76 4.59 14.19
N LEU A 159 5.05 5.14 13.20
CA LEU A 159 5.59 5.35 11.85
C LEU A 159 6.69 6.42 11.83
N ALA A 160 6.57 7.49 12.64
CA ALA A 160 7.60 8.51 12.79
C ALA A 160 8.85 7.94 13.46
N GLU A 161 8.71 7.20 14.55
CA GLU A 161 9.81 6.52 15.25
C GLU A 161 10.53 5.52 14.36
N LEU A 162 9.79 4.82 13.51
CA LEU A 162 10.35 3.94 12.48
C LEU A 162 11.03 4.72 11.34
N GLY A 163 10.91 6.04 11.24
CA GLY A 163 11.46 6.84 10.14
C GLY A 163 10.89 6.41 8.79
N ILE A 164 9.57 6.36 8.65
CA ILE A 164 8.92 5.93 7.42
C ILE A 164 8.71 7.13 6.48
N ASP A 165 9.27 7.05 5.27
CA ASP A 165 9.18 8.12 4.26
C ASP A 165 7.92 8.05 3.39
N SER A 166 7.19 6.94 3.41
CA SER A 166 6.02 6.72 2.56
C SER A 166 4.92 6.00 3.34
N ILE A 167 3.88 6.76 3.70
CA ILE A 167 2.81 6.33 4.60
C ILE A 167 1.48 6.29 3.85
N PRO A 168 1.02 5.12 3.35
CA PRO A 168 -0.33 4.98 2.81
C PRO A 168 -1.35 4.96 3.94
N ILE A 169 -2.39 5.76 3.79
CA ILE A 169 -3.60 5.73 4.62
C ILE A 169 -4.71 5.09 3.81
N ASN A 170 -5.23 3.97 4.32
CA ASN A 170 -6.36 3.26 3.77
C ASN A 170 -7.57 3.50 4.68
N ALA A 171 -8.71 3.89 4.14
CA ALA A 171 -9.96 3.89 4.89
C ALA A 171 -10.72 2.59 4.59
N LEU A 172 -11.17 1.90 5.66
CA LEU A 172 -11.88 0.64 5.51
C LEU A 172 -13.16 0.86 4.70
N MET A 173 -13.34 0.04 3.70
CA MET A 173 -14.63 -0.19 3.04
C MET A 173 -15.06 -1.59 3.44
N PRO A 174 -16.09 -1.73 4.30
CA PRO A 174 -16.54 -3.02 4.79
C PRO A 174 -16.95 -3.95 3.64
N ILE A 175 -16.43 -5.18 3.65
CA ILE A 175 -16.68 -6.16 2.58
C ILE A 175 -17.56 -7.26 3.14
N PRO A 176 -18.69 -7.58 2.48
CA PRO A 176 -19.55 -8.69 2.87
C PRO A 176 -18.78 -10.01 3.00
N GLY A 177 -19.08 -10.76 4.06
CA GLY A 177 -18.40 -12.02 4.38
C GLY A 177 -17.10 -11.87 5.17
N THR A 178 -16.67 -10.65 5.49
CA THR A 178 -15.58 -10.41 6.43
C THR A 178 -16.11 -10.14 7.85
N PRO A 179 -15.33 -10.39 8.92
CA PRO A 179 -15.77 -10.07 10.28
C PRO A 179 -16.10 -8.59 10.53
N LEU A 180 -15.57 -7.68 9.71
CA LEU A 180 -15.81 -6.23 9.82
C LEU A 180 -16.91 -5.71 8.88
N GLU A 181 -17.68 -6.60 8.24
CA GLU A 181 -18.74 -6.22 7.28
C GLU A 181 -19.83 -5.30 7.87
N HIS A 182 -20.03 -5.35 9.18
CA HIS A 182 -21.04 -4.58 9.89
C HIS A 182 -20.58 -3.19 10.36
N LEU A 183 -19.30 -2.87 10.20
CA LEU A 183 -18.77 -1.58 10.61
C LEU A 183 -19.31 -0.47 9.70
N LYS A 184 -19.54 0.70 10.29
CA LYS A 184 -19.91 1.90 9.55
C LYS A 184 -18.67 2.50 8.89
N GLU A 185 -18.81 2.88 7.64
CA GLU A 185 -17.80 3.65 6.92
C GLU A 185 -17.47 4.96 7.63
N LEU A 186 -16.20 5.36 7.58
CA LEU A 186 -15.77 6.64 8.12
C LEU A 186 -16.37 7.81 7.34
N SER A 187 -16.62 8.91 8.04
CA SER A 187 -16.94 10.17 7.38
C SER A 187 -15.71 10.74 6.64
N GLU A 188 -15.94 11.53 5.59
CA GLU A 188 -14.86 12.29 4.95
C GLU A 188 -14.09 13.12 5.97
N GLU A 189 -14.78 13.75 6.93
CA GLU A 189 -14.15 14.56 7.97
C GLU A 189 -13.17 13.75 8.84
N ASP A 190 -13.52 12.53 9.26
CA ASP A 190 -12.65 11.66 10.04
C ASP A 190 -11.39 11.26 9.26
N ILE A 191 -11.55 11.00 7.96
CA ILE A 191 -10.42 10.67 7.08
C ILE A 191 -9.49 11.89 6.93
N LEU A 192 -10.05 13.08 6.67
CA LEU A 192 -9.29 14.31 6.50
C LEU A 192 -8.55 14.71 7.79
N ARG A 193 -9.20 14.59 8.93
CA ARG A 193 -8.56 14.82 10.25
C ARG A 193 -7.40 13.85 10.49
N THR A 194 -7.58 12.57 10.15
CA THR A 194 -6.51 11.57 10.28
C THR A 194 -5.32 11.95 9.40
N ILE A 195 -5.55 12.32 8.14
CA ILE A 195 -4.50 12.76 7.22
C ILE A 195 -3.76 13.98 7.78
N ALA A 196 -4.50 14.96 8.31
CA ALA A 196 -3.92 16.19 8.83
C ALA A 196 -2.95 15.94 10.00
N PHE A 197 -3.32 15.06 10.93
CA PHE A 197 -2.41 14.80 12.00
C PHE A 197 -1.31 13.75 11.69
N PHE A 198 -1.52 12.86 10.78
CA PHE A 198 -0.42 12.08 10.23
C PHE A 198 0.63 12.99 9.58
N ARG A 199 0.20 14.02 8.84
CA ARG A 199 1.09 15.05 8.29
C ARG A 199 1.82 15.84 9.37
N TYR A 200 1.11 16.22 10.45
CA TYR A 200 1.69 17.00 11.54
C TYR A 200 2.78 16.20 12.29
N ILE A 201 2.54 14.91 12.53
CA ILE A 201 3.48 14.02 13.21
C ILE A 201 4.63 13.58 12.31
N ASN A 202 4.36 13.43 11.00
CA ASN A 202 5.32 12.98 9.98
C ASN A 202 5.50 14.07 8.90
N PRO A 203 6.14 15.22 9.23
CA PRO A 203 6.15 16.39 8.35
C PRO A 203 6.86 16.17 7.02
N ASP A 204 7.88 15.31 6.97
CA ASP A 204 8.70 15.05 5.78
C ASP A 204 8.25 13.83 4.99
N ALA A 205 7.37 12.98 5.55
CA ALA A 205 6.91 11.76 4.90
C ALA A 205 5.92 12.03 3.75
N ASN A 206 5.89 11.15 2.77
CA ASN A 206 4.85 11.14 1.75
C ASN A 206 3.58 10.48 2.30
N ILE A 207 2.61 11.27 2.72
CA ILE A 207 1.28 10.77 3.11
C ILE A 207 0.50 10.45 1.84
N ARG A 208 0.12 9.20 1.66
CA ARG A 208 -0.46 8.70 0.41
C ARG A 208 -1.90 8.30 0.60
N LEU A 209 -2.77 8.81 -0.28
CA LEU A 209 -4.12 8.27 -0.40
C LEU A 209 -4.05 6.87 -1.03
N ALA A 210 -4.68 5.90 -0.35
CA ALA A 210 -4.71 4.52 -0.81
C ALA A 210 -6.17 4.03 -0.93
N ALA A 211 -6.54 2.89 -0.35
CA ALA A 211 -7.91 2.39 -0.42
C ALA A 211 -8.90 3.30 0.34
N GLY A 212 -10.18 3.23 -0.04
CA GLY A 212 -11.25 4.03 0.60
C GLY A 212 -11.43 5.43 0.01
N ARG A 213 -10.81 5.75 -1.12
CA ARG A 213 -10.98 7.07 -1.78
C ARG A 213 -12.42 7.37 -2.21
N ALA A 214 -13.23 6.34 -2.45
CA ALA A 214 -14.66 6.49 -2.75
C ALA A 214 -15.45 7.14 -1.61
N LEU A 215 -14.91 7.20 -0.39
CA LEU A 215 -15.49 7.89 0.77
C LEU A 215 -15.18 9.39 0.78
N LEU A 216 -14.35 9.87 -0.15
CA LEU A 216 -13.92 11.26 -0.25
C LEU A 216 -14.60 11.95 -1.43
N THR A 217 -14.98 13.21 -1.25
CA THR A 217 -15.51 14.06 -2.31
C THR A 217 -14.43 14.36 -3.35
N ASN A 218 -14.80 14.40 -4.64
CA ASN A 218 -13.90 14.72 -5.76
C ASN A 218 -12.60 13.90 -5.72
N ASP A 219 -12.72 12.57 -5.55
CA ASP A 219 -11.57 11.64 -5.54
C ASP A 219 -10.47 11.99 -4.52
N GLY A 220 -10.80 12.76 -3.49
CA GLY A 220 -9.88 13.10 -2.41
C GLY A 220 -9.15 14.44 -2.60
N GLU A 221 -9.68 15.36 -3.38
CA GLU A 221 -9.12 16.71 -3.54
C GLU A 221 -8.77 17.38 -2.20
N LYS A 222 -9.73 17.39 -1.25
CA LYS A 222 -9.52 17.98 0.09
C LYS A 222 -8.45 17.28 0.90
N ALA A 223 -8.17 16.01 0.64
CA ALA A 223 -7.13 15.28 1.34
C ALA A 223 -5.74 15.82 1.03
N PHE A 224 -5.51 16.33 -0.20
CA PHE A 224 -4.26 17.04 -0.54
C PHE A 224 -4.14 18.39 0.16
N GLN A 225 -5.24 19.06 0.46
CA GLN A 225 -5.26 20.27 1.28
C GLN A 225 -5.02 19.93 2.77
N ALA A 226 -5.51 18.79 3.23
CA ALA A 226 -5.31 18.30 4.59
C ALA A 226 -3.89 17.75 4.85
N GLY A 227 -3.05 17.56 3.82
CA GLY A 227 -1.67 17.13 4.00
C GLY A 227 -1.23 15.89 3.23
N ALA A 228 -2.10 15.27 2.44
CA ALA A 228 -1.67 14.23 1.51
C ALA A 228 -0.72 14.81 0.46
N SER A 229 0.28 14.04 0.03
CA SER A 229 1.28 14.45 -0.97
C SER A 229 1.41 13.48 -2.14
N ALA A 230 0.74 12.33 -2.08
CA ALA A 230 0.75 11.33 -3.13
C ALA A 230 -0.56 10.52 -3.13
N THR A 231 -0.79 9.75 -4.18
CA THR A 231 -1.91 8.81 -4.26
C THR A 231 -1.50 7.52 -4.94
N ILE A 232 -2.23 6.45 -4.67
CA ILE A 232 -2.20 5.23 -5.46
C ILE A 232 -3.26 5.35 -6.55
N THR A 233 -2.91 5.03 -7.77
CA THR A 233 -3.76 5.20 -8.96
C THR A 233 -3.71 3.97 -9.87
N GLY A 234 -4.59 3.88 -10.85
CA GLY A 234 -4.66 2.79 -11.82
C GLY A 234 -5.43 1.58 -11.31
N ASN A 235 -5.21 0.43 -11.93
CA ASN A 235 -5.85 -0.83 -11.55
C ASN A 235 -5.26 -1.33 -10.24
N MET A 236 -5.82 -0.88 -9.14
CA MET A 236 -5.50 -1.47 -7.85
C MET A 236 -6.21 -2.83 -7.74
N LEU A 237 -5.49 -3.84 -7.26
CA LEU A 237 -6.06 -5.14 -6.86
C LEU A 237 -6.91 -4.97 -5.58
N THR A 238 -7.85 -4.08 -5.61
CA THR A 238 -8.81 -3.82 -4.54
C THR A 238 -10.20 -4.13 -5.05
N THR A 239 -11.05 -4.54 -4.15
CA THR A 239 -12.46 -4.86 -4.43
C THR A 239 -13.31 -3.65 -4.82
N VAL A 240 -12.71 -2.45 -4.93
CA VAL A 240 -13.42 -1.19 -5.16
C VAL A 240 -12.76 -0.42 -6.30
N ALA A 241 -13.59 0.15 -7.19
CA ALA A 241 -13.13 1.00 -8.27
C ALA A 241 -12.36 2.22 -7.74
N CYS A 242 -11.22 2.50 -8.36
CA CYS A 242 -10.40 3.67 -8.07
C CYS A 242 -10.58 4.74 -9.14
N ALA A 243 -10.17 5.99 -8.82
CA ALA A 243 -10.03 7.04 -9.81
C ALA A 243 -9.08 6.63 -10.94
N THR A 244 -9.30 7.14 -12.12
CA THR A 244 -8.43 6.88 -13.25
C THR A 244 -7.12 7.68 -13.13
N ILE A 245 -6.03 7.19 -13.74
CA ILE A 245 -4.76 7.95 -13.81
C ILE A 245 -5.00 9.34 -14.42
N ARG A 246 -5.92 9.47 -15.39
CA ARG A 246 -6.25 10.74 -16.02
C ARG A 246 -6.95 11.71 -15.05
N SER A 247 -7.96 11.24 -14.31
CA SER A 247 -8.68 12.08 -13.33
C SER A 247 -7.75 12.51 -12.19
N ASP A 248 -6.89 11.61 -11.71
CA ASP A 248 -5.90 11.94 -10.67
C ASP A 248 -4.91 13.02 -11.14
N ARG A 249 -4.38 12.90 -12.35
CA ARG A 249 -3.48 13.90 -12.88
C ARG A 249 -4.14 15.25 -13.08
N GLN A 250 -5.39 15.28 -13.54
CA GLN A 250 -6.14 16.51 -13.70
C GLN A 250 -6.39 17.18 -12.34
N MET A 251 -6.89 16.43 -11.36
CA MET A 251 -7.10 16.92 -10.00
C MET A 251 -5.82 17.52 -9.39
N LEU A 252 -4.69 16.83 -9.52
CA LEU A 252 -3.41 17.31 -8.99
C LEU A 252 -2.93 18.57 -9.71
N ALA A 253 -3.12 18.66 -11.03
CA ALA A 253 -2.79 19.86 -11.80
C ALA A 253 -3.67 21.04 -11.40
N ASP A 254 -4.99 20.83 -11.20
CA ASP A 254 -5.95 21.85 -10.75
C ASP A 254 -5.58 22.38 -9.34
N LEU A 255 -5.00 21.54 -8.50
CA LEU A 255 -4.44 21.91 -7.19
C LEU A 255 -3.05 22.59 -7.28
N GLY A 256 -2.54 22.84 -8.48
CA GLY A 256 -1.22 23.44 -8.69
C GLY A 256 -0.05 22.52 -8.32
N ARG A 257 -0.28 21.21 -8.28
CA ARG A 257 0.77 20.21 -7.99
C ARG A 257 1.48 19.82 -9.28
N ASP A 258 2.82 19.76 -9.22
CA ASP A 258 3.58 19.26 -10.35
C ASP A 258 3.42 17.75 -10.52
N VAL A 259 2.88 17.34 -11.68
CA VAL A 259 2.66 15.95 -12.07
C VAL A 259 3.61 15.50 -13.19
N THR A 260 4.64 16.31 -13.52
CA THR A 260 5.61 16.00 -14.56
C THR A 260 6.62 14.95 -14.10
N PRO A 261 7.14 14.09 -15.00
CA PRO A 261 8.06 13.02 -14.62
C PRO A 261 9.45 13.47 -14.14
N ASP A 262 9.86 14.70 -14.43
CA ASP A 262 11.27 15.14 -14.33
C ASP A 262 11.75 15.51 -12.91
N TYR A 263 10.87 15.64 -11.95
CA TYR A 263 11.21 16.12 -10.59
C TYR A 263 12.03 15.13 -9.74
N TRP A 264 12.27 13.89 -10.16
CA TRP A 264 12.88 12.83 -9.33
C TRP A 264 14.17 12.23 -9.91
N LYS A 265 14.77 12.85 -10.90
CA LYS A 265 16.03 12.36 -11.48
C LYS A 265 17.27 12.68 -10.65
N GLU A 266 17.14 13.43 -9.55
CA GLU A 266 18.26 13.95 -8.75
C GLU A 266 18.14 13.64 -7.24
N ALA A 267 17.62 12.49 -6.83
CA ALA A 267 17.69 12.08 -5.43
C ALA A 267 18.24 10.65 -5.30
#